data_6fe927be3e2469ecd9341e24b86e2527
#
_entry.id   6fe927be3e2469ecd9341e24b86e2527
#
_cell.length_a   1.000
_cell.length_b   1.000
_cell.length_c   1.000
_cell.angle_alpha   90.00
_cell.angle_beta   90.00
_cell.angle_gamma   90.00
#
_symmetry.space_group_name_H-M   'P 1'
#
loop_
_entity.id
_entity.type
_entity.pdbx_description
1 polymer ?
#
loop_
_entity_poly.entity_id
_entity_poly.type
_entity_poly.pdbx_seq_one_letter_code
_entity_poly.pdbx_strand_id
1 'polypeptide(L)'
;MTNTRYLALLSLMISLLLLTACNKDDETVTVDAPKGVATVTFLVTPNGLGDNGYNDDAAEGIFAFAKETGTRLRLMLPENEAEAEQMYRQWLTDNAENDSAVLILGSSSYEKMAKELSSSKFQDSSKKGTRVLLFESNAEIDGVSTVMVSHYGVSYLAGVMSQGFDALILAAAEGVPTLEESIAGFQDARNKYAGEYLGFPCQTTLHYLADGEEGFAMPNSAYRYITERSDNAFDYNEMIYPLIGGSITGVIRSLNDNDFTTALMIGMDVDMTGRSSRIPFSVVIRIGDVVKRYLNDWIAGREWPKHQRFGMREGATDIVITPHFLQNLDLWDERYREPDTFQKLYEQYKEEAMTYEDKR
;
A
#
# COMPACT_ATOMS: atom_id res chain seq x y z
N MET A 1 -19.17 -30.78 55.66
CA MET A 1 -19.21 -29.30 55.51
C MET A 1 -17.85 -28.66 55.34
N THR A 2 -16.78 -29.39 55.03
CA THR A 2 -15.40 -28.90 54.94
C THR A 2 -14.89 -28.66 53.48
N ASN A 3 -15.48 -29.37 52.51
CA ASN A 3 -14.99 -29.26 51.12
C ASN A 3 -15.44 -28.01 50.35
N THR A 4 -16.56 -27.39 50.73
CA THR A 4 -17.09 -26.20 50.03
C THR A 4 -16.28 -24.91 50.34
N ARG A 5 -15.66 -24.86 51.53
CA ARG A 5 -14.83 -23.71 51.95
C ARG A 5 -13.46 -23.66 51.25
N TYR A 6 -12.88 -24.83 50.93
CA TYR A 6 -11.63 -24.93 50.20
C TYR A 6 -11.81 -24.59 48.71
N LEU A 7 -12.91 -24.97 48.10
CA LEU A 7 -13.23 -24.58 46.73
C LEU A 7 -13.44 -23.06 46.57
N ALA A 8 -14.11 -22.43 47.53
CA ALA A 8 -14.32 -20.98 47.54
C ALA A 8 -13.00 -20.18 47.73
N LEU A 9 -12.09 -20.68 48.57
CA LEU A 9 -10.78 -20.08 48.77
C LEU A 9 -9.87 -20.27 47.57
N LEU A 10 -9.93 -21.43 46.90
CA LEU A 10 -9.15 -21.67 45.66
C LEU A 10 -9.66 -20.81 44.49
N SER A 11 -10.96 -20.64 44.35
CA SER A 11 -11.56 -19.74 43.37
C SER A 11 -11.22 -18.28 43.59
N LEU A 12 -11.15 -17.84 44.87
CA LEU A 12 -10.75 -16.48 45.24
C LEU A 12 -9.25 -16.22 44.98
N MET A 13 -8.39 -17.21 45.21
CA MET A 13 -6.96 -17.11 44.89
C MET A 13 -6.70 -17.09 43.40
N ILE A 14 -7.44 -17.85 42.59
CA ILE A 14 -7.29 -17.84 41.12
C ILE A 14 -7.80 -16.52 40.52
N SER A 15 -8.89 -15.95 41.06
CA SER A 15 -9.35 -14.61 40.60
C SER A 15 -8.40 -13.47 41.01
N LEU A 16 -7.67 -13.59 42.13
CA LEU A 16 -6.69 -12.58 42.54
C LEU A 16 -5.41 -12.66 41.70
N LEU A 17 -5.03 -13.85 41.20
CA LEU A 17 -3.89 -14.04 40.32
C LEU A 17 -4.16 -13.54 38.88
N LEU A 18 -5.41 -13.47 38.47
CA LEU A 18 -5.81 -12.94 37.16
C LEU A 18 -5.91 -11.40 37.15
N LEU A 19 -5.96 -10.74 38.30
CA LEU A 19 -6.00 -9.28 38.40
C LEU A 19 -4.62 -8.62 38.46
N THR A 20 -3.54 -9.39 38.62
CA THR A 20 -2.17 -8.87 38.58
C THR A 20 -1.48 -9.01 37.24
N ALA A 21 -2.15 -9.55 36.21
CA ALA A 21 -1.59 -9.75 34.86
C ALA A 21 -1.90 -8.60 33.88
N CYS A 22 -2.42 -7.46 34.35
CA CYS A 22 -2.64 -6.25 33.53
C CYS A 22 -2.06 -5.01 34.20
N ASN A 23 -0.79 -5.05 34.59
CA ASN A 23 0.02 -3.83 34.59
C ASN A 23 0.75 -3.81 33.26
N LYS A 24 0.22 -3.11 32.30
CA LYS A 24 0.96 -2.54 31.20
C LYS A 24 1.80 -1.42 31.80
N ASP A 25 2.94 -1.77 32.37
CA ASP A 25 4.07 -0.87 32.33
C ASP A 25 4.57 -0.95 30.89
N ASP A 26 4.25 0.07 30.10
CA ASP A 26 4.93 0.37 28.86
C ASP A 26 6.39 0.68 29.18
N GLU A 27 7.15 -0.35 29.57
CA GLU A 27 8.58 -0.33 29.37
C GLU A 27 8.78 -0.44 27.85
N THR A 28 8.84 0.72 27.20
CA THR A 28 9.61 0.85 25.97
C THR A 28 11.00 0.35 26.31
N VAL A 29 11.28 -0.90 25.99
CA VAL A 29 12.62 -1.44 26.01
C VAL A 29 13.39 -0.70 24.93
N THR A 30 13.86 0.49 25.25
CA THR A 30 14.92 1.16 24.50
C THR A 30 16.18 0.34 24.75
N VAL A 31 16.35 -0.70 23.93
CA VAL A 31 17.68 -1.34 23.84
C VAL A 31 18.53 -0.32 23.10
N ASP A 32 19.36 0.42 23.86
CA ASP A 32 20.41 1.25 23.27
C ASP A 32 21.21 0.36 22.33
N ALA A 33 21.08 0.59 21.01
CA ALA A 33 21.87 -0.14 20.05
C ALA A 33 23.34 0.16 20.30
N PRO A 34 24.21 -0.85 20.38
CA PRO A 34 25.64 -0.60 20.51
C PRO A 34 26.09 0.35 19.40
N LYS A 35 26.85 1.40 19.73
CA LYS A 35 27.42 2.32 18.74
C LYS A 35 28.15 1.51 17.66
N GLY A 36 27.81 1.79 16.38
CA GLY A 36 28.44 1.15 15.22
C GLY A 36 27.74 -0.10 14.66
N VAL A 37 26.56 -0.48 15.15
CA VAL A 37 25.75 -1.54 14.50
C VAL A 37 24.77 -0.90 13.55
N ALA A 38 24.84 -1.32 12.28
CA ALA A 38 23.91 -0.87 11.24
C ALA A 38 22.46 -1.12 11.65
N THR A 39 21.64 -0.08 11.61
CA THR A 39 20.23 -0.14 12.04
C THR A 39 19.34 0.52 11.01
N VAL A 40 18.31 -0.20 10.57
CA VAL A 40 17.22 0.32 9.76
C VAL A 40 16.01 0.55 10.66
N THR A 41 15.46 1.75 10.60
CA THR A 41 14.20 2.09 11.28
C THR A 41 13.14 2.36 10.22
N PHE A 42 11.97 1.76 10.36
CA PHE A 42 10.81 2.01 9.52
C PHE A 42 9.73 2.71 10.34
N LEU A 43 9.45 3.96 10.02
CA LEU A 43 8.31 4.70 10.53
C LEU A 43 7.13 4.44 9.61
N VAL A 44 6.27 3.53 10.05
CA VAL A 44 5.07 3.08 9.32
C VAL A 44 4.02 4.19 9.34
N THR A 45 3.11 4.18 8.38
CA THR A 45 1.95 5.10 8.41
C THR A 45 1.06 4.84 9.61
N PRO A 46 0.23 5.80 10.06
CA PRO A 46 -0.76 5.57 11.13
C PRO A 46 -1.76 4.44 10.83
N ASN A 47 -1.95 4.07 9.56
CA ASN A 47 -2.79 2.93 9.17
C ASN A 47 -2.18 1.57 9.59
N GLY A 48 -0.91 1.55 9.98
CA GLY A 48 -0.23 0.38 10.52
C GLY A 48 0.13 -0.68 9.50
N LEU A 49 0.55 -1.84 10.03
CA LEU A 49 0.77 -3.06 9.26
C LEU A 49 -0.49 -3.93 9.29
N GLY A 50 -0.60 -4.88 8.34
CA GLY A 50 -1.74 -5.77 8.20
C GLY A 50 -2.77 -5.25 7.17
N ASP A 51 -2.40 -4.26 6.36
CA ASP A 51 -3.22 -3.79 5.24
C ASP A 51 -3.27 -4.80 4.08
N ASN A 52 -2.41 -5.83 4.12
CA ASN A 52 -2.19 -6.79 3.04
C ASN A 52 -1.90 -6.13 1.69
N GLY A 53 -1.29 -4.97 1.71
CA GLY A 53 -1.00 -4.13 0.56
C GLY A 53 0.33 -3.38 0.76
N TYR A 54 0.28 -2.07 0.64
CA TYR A 54 1.41 -1.16 0.56
C TYR A 54 2.38 -1.22 1.76
N ASN A 55 1.85 -1.08 3.01
CA ASN A 55 2.71 -1.08 4.21
C ASN A 55 3.35 -2.45 4.45
N ASP A 56 2.59 -3.52 4.19
CA ASP A 56 3.07 -4.88 4.36
C ASP A 56 4.17 -5.21 3.33
N ASP A 57 4.02 -4.81 2.05
CA ASP A 57 5.04 -5.01 1.01
C ASP A 57 6.33 -4.24 1.34
N ALA A 58 6.22 -2.98 1.78
CA ALA A 58 7.36 -2.19 2.24
C ALA A 58 8.08 -2.87 3.40
N ALA A 59 7.34 -3.33 4.41
CA ALA A 59 7.88 -4.03 5.57
C ALA A 59 8.56 -5.35 5.16
N GLU A 60 7.97 -6.13 4.24
CA GLU A 60 8.53 -7.38 3.74
C GLU A 60 9.89 -7.15 3.07
N GLY A 61 10.02 -6.13 2.22
CA GLY A 61 11.29 -5.76 1.61
C GLY A 61 12.37 -5.40 2.65
N ILE A 62 12.00 -4.66 3.69
CA ILE A 62 12.91 -4.29 4.80
C ILE A 62 13.28 -5.53 5.63
N PHE A 63 12.33 -6.41 5.94
CA PHE A 63 12.58 -7.65 6.66
C PHE A 63 13.51 -8.59 5.88
N ALA A 64 13.28 -8.73 4.57
CA ALA A 64 14.14 -9.53 3.70
C ALA A 64 15.57 -9.00 3.71
N PHE A 65 15.76 -7.68 3.56
CA PHE A 65 17.07 -7.05 3.66
C PHE A 65 17.73 -7.30 5.01
N ALA A 66 17.02 -7.05 6.12
CA ALA A 66 17.56 -7.23 7.46
C ALA A 66 17.98 -8.69 7.72
N LYS A 67 17.19 -9.66 7.24
CA LYS A 67 17.49 -11.09 7.32
C LYS A 67 18.75 -11.49 6.52
N GLU A 68 18.89 -10.95 5.32
CA GLU A 68 20.01 -11.24 4.41
C GLU A 68 21.33 -10.65 4.92
N THR A 69 21.29 -9.47 5.53
CA THR A 69 22.48 -8.71 5.91
C THR A 69 22.84 -8.82 7.40
N GLY A 70 21.92 -9.31 8.23
CA GLY A 70 22.06 -9.29 9.68
C GLY A 70 21.91 -7.88 10.29
N THR A 71 21.41 -6.91 9.54
CA THR A 71 21.16 -5.55 9.99
C THR A 71 20.04 -5.54 11.03
N ARG A 72 20.15 -4.70 12.05
CA ARG A 72 19.09 -4.52 13.04
C ARG A 72 17.92 -3.75 12.44
N LEU A 73 16.72 -4.17 12.82
CA LEU A 73 15.50 -3.53 12.40
C LEU A 73 14.74 -3.00 13.62
N ARG A 74 14.21 -1.78 13.47
CA ARG A 74 13.25 -1.15 14.40
C ARG A 74 12.01 -0.73 13.61
N LEU A 75 10.84 -1.09 14.11
CA LEU A 75 9.56 -0.57 13.64
C LEU A 75 9.09 0.54 14.58
N MET A 76 8.58 1.61 14.02
CA MET A 76 7.89 2.67 14.71
C MET A 76 6.47 2.73 14.18
N LEU A 77 5.48 2.49 15.04
CA LEU A 77 4.07 2.34 14.71
C LEU A 77 3.27 3.46 15.40
N PRO A 78 3.19 4.65 14.80
CA PRO A 78 2.47 5.75 15.38
C PRO A 78 0.96 5.53 15.28
N GLU A 79 0.20 6.01 16.28
CA GLU A 79 -1.26 6.02 16.24
C GLU A 79 -1.82 7.18 15.39
N ASN A 80 -1.01 8.23 15.17
CA ASN A 80 -1.39 9.43 14.42
C ASN A 80 -0.14 10.20 13.96
N GLU A 81 -0.34 11.23 13.12
CA GLU A 81 0.74 12.06 12.60
C GLU A 81 1.54 12.81 13.69
N ALA A 82 0.88 13.27 14.75
CA ALA A 82 1.58 13.99 15.83
C ALA A 82 2.54 13.07 16.58
N GLU A 83 2.17 11.81 16.79
CA GLU A 83 3.05 10.80 17.37
C GLU A 83 4.17 10.44 16.39
N ALA A 84 3.87 10.30 15.10
CA ALA A 84 4.89 10.08 14.07
C ALA A 84 5.95 11.20 14.08
N GLU A 85 5.54 12.46 14.19
CA GLU A 85 6.46 13.59 14.28
C GLU A 85 7.33 13.50 15.53
N GLN A 86 6.75 13.15 16.68
CA GLN A 86 7.50 12.97 17.93
C GLN A 86 8.52 11.84 17.79
N MET A 87 8.15 10.70 17.22
CA MET A 87 9.02 9.56 16.97
C MET A 87 10.17 9.94 16.01
N TYR A 88 9.88 10.71 14.97
CA TYR A 88 10.90 11.19 14.04
C TYR A 88 11.90 12.13 14.74
N ARG A 89 11.41 13.11 15.50
CA ARG A 89 12.28 14.03 16.31
C ARG A 89 13.19 13.26 17.26
N GLN A 90 12.64 12.26 17.93
CA GLN A 90 13.41 11.41 18.84
C GLN A 90 14.46 10.61 18.06
N TRP A 91 14.09 10.00 16.94
CA TRP A 91 15.03 9.25 16.09
C TRP A 91 16.20 10.12 15.62
N LEU A 92 15.95 11.36 15.21
CA LEU A 92 16.98 12.33 14.81
C LEU A 92 17.94 12.62 15.96
N THR A 93 17.41 12.77 17.17
CA THR A 93 18.22 13.03 18.38
C THR A 93 19.08 11.83 18.75
N ASP A 94 18.50 10.63 18.75
CA ASP A 94 19.17 9.39 19.14
C ASP A 94 20.29 9.00 18.16
N ASN A 95 20.15 9.38 16.89
CA ASN A 95 21.09 9.02 15.82
C ASN A 95 21.97 10.20 15.34
N ALA A 96 22.00 11.31 16.04
CA ALA A 96 22.78 12.50 15.67
C ALA A 96 24.31 12.21 15.50
N GLU A 97 24.83 11.21 16.20
CA GLU A 97 26.22 10.78 16.14
C GLU A 97 26.40 9.33 15.64
N ASN A 98 25.32 8.73 15.11
CA ASN A 98 25.37 7.33 14.64
C ASN A 98 25.73 7.29 13.15
N ASP A 99 26.85 6.69 12.83
CA ASP A 99 27.38 6.64 11.45
C ASP A 99 26.70 5.59 10.58
N SER A 100 25.77 4.80 11.11
CA SER A 100 25.20 3.63 10.44
C SER A 100 23.72 3.44 10.75
N ALA A 101 22.92 4.50 10.58
CA ALA A 101 21.47 4.45 10.77
C ALA A 101 20.72 4.90 9.52
N VAL A 102 19.64 4.18 9.22
CA VAL A 102 18.67 4.56 8.17
C VAL A 102 17.30 4.71 8.79
N LEU A 103 16.61 5.77 8.40
CA LEU A 103 15.18 5.95 8.65
C LEU A 103 14.43 5.90 7.32
N ILE A 104 13.38 5.12 7.30
CA ILE A 104 12.44 5.02 6.19
C ILE A 104 11.13 5.63 6.67
N LEU A 105 10.66 6.66 5.97
CA LEU A 105 9.40 7.35 6.20
C LEU A 105 8.38 6.79 5.20
N GLY A 106 7.39 6.05 5.70
CA GLY A 106 6.53 5.16 4.93
C GLY A 106 5.38 5.83 4.17
N SER A 107 5.32 7.17 4.08
CA SER A 107 4.20 7.86 3.43
C SER A 107 4.55 9.27 2.99
N SER A 108 3.91 9.73 1.90
CA SER A 108 3.90 11.14 1.49
C SER A 108 3.31 12.09 2.54
N SER A 109 2.45 11.61 3.43
CA SER A 109 1.92 12.43 4.55
C SER A 109 3.03 12.95 5.46
N TYR A 110 4.18 12.27 5.50
CA TYR A 110 5.35 12.70 6.26
C TYR A 110 6.22 13.77 5.57
N GLU A 111 5.88 14.18 4.35
CA GLU A 111 6.67 15.16 3.57
C GLU A 111 6.79 16.52 4.31
N LYS A 112 5.69 17.01 4.85
CA LYS A 112 5.69 18.27 5.62
C LYS A 112 6.61 18.17 6.84
N MET A 113 6.49 17.10 7.60
CA MET A 113 7.32 16.82 8.76
C MET A 113 8.80 16.72 8.38
N ALA A 114 9.12 16.01 7.29
CA ALA A 114 10.48 15.86 6.79
C ALA A 114 11.08 17.22 6.38
N LYS A 115 10.32 18.10 5.69
CA LYS A 115 10.74 19.45 5.32
C LYS A 115 11.04 20.34 6.54
N GLU A 116 10.17 20.31 7.54
CA GLU A 116 10.32 21.15 8.74
C GLU A 116 11.52 20.75 9.60
N LEU A 117 11.80 19.45 9.68
CA LEU A 117 12.82 18.91 10.57
C LEU A 117 14.20 18.74 9.92
N SER A 118 14.27 18.62 8.59
CA SER A 118 15.53 18.39 7.88
C SER A 118 16.41 19.65 7.80
N SER A 119 15.82 20.82 7.87
CA SER A 119 16.47 22.10 7.51
C SER A 119 17.57 22.59 8.48
N SER A 120 17.69 22.07 9.71
CA SER A 120 18.56 22.70 10.70
C SER A 120 19.65 21.83 11.33
N LYS A 121 19.55 20.51 11.35
CA LYS A 121 20.50 19.63 12.06
C LYS A 121 21.03 18.44 11.24
N PHE A 122 20.35 18.06 10.20
CA PHE A 122 20.62 16.82 9.46
C PHE A 122 21.72 16.93 8.40
N GLN A 123 22.03 18.16 7.93
CA GLN A 123 23.08 18.35 6.91
C GLN A 123 24.47 17.88 7.37
N ASP A 124 24.74 17.87 8.68
CA ASP A 124 26.02 17.39 9.22
C ASP A 124 26.06 15.86 9.41
N SER A 125 24.94 15.24 9.71
CA SER A 125 24.89 13.79 9.95
C SER A 125 24.84 12.97 8.64
N SER A 126 24.29 13.52 7.54
CA SER A 126 24.30 12.86 6.23
C SER A 126 25.72 12.59 5.71
N LYS A 127 26.71 13.36 6.16
CA LYS A 127 28.13 13.13 5.88
C LYS A 127 28.71 11.90 6.56
N LYS A 128 28.00 11.28 7.50
CA LYS A 128 28.47 10.20 8.35
C LYS A 128 27.80 8.84 8.12
N GLY A 129 26.99 8.67 7.07
CA GLY A 129 26.33 7.40 6.76
C GLY A 129 24.91 7.23 7.30
N THR A 130 24.42 8.19 8.10
CA THR A 130 23.00 8.27 8.48
C THR A 130 22.16 8.80 7.33
N ARG A 131 21.07 8.13 7.01
CA ARG A 131 20.23 8.47 5.86
C ARG A 131 18.75 8.41 6.17
N VAL A 132 17.98 9.27 5.52
CA VAL A 132 16.52 9.27 5.55
C VAL A 132 15.99 9.07 4.14
N LEU A 133 15.06 8.14 3.98
CA LEU A 133 14.32 7.87 2.75
C LEU A 133 12.84 8.18 2.99
N LEU A 134 12.25 9.01 2.16
CA LEU A 134 10.82 9.31 2.17
C LEU A 134 10.16 8.72 0.93
N PHE A 135 9.08 7.95 1.14
CA PHE A 135 8.28 7.36 0.09
C PHE A 135 7.26 8.33 -0.49
N GLU A 136 6.90 8.07 -1.75
CA GLU A 136 5.79 8.68 -2.49
C GLU A 136 5.82 10.20 -2.49
N SER A 137 7.03 10.76 -2.56
CA SER A 137 7.23 12.19 -2.63
C SER A 137 8.08 12.57 -3.85
N ASN A 138 7.60 13.58 -4.58
CA ASN A 138 8.36 14.23 -5.65
C ASN A 138 9.13 15.47 -5.13
N ALA A 139 9.10 15.76 -3.84
CA ALA A 139 9.75 16.92 -3.27
C ALA A 139 11.27 16.73 -3.18
N GLU A 140 12.02 17.76 -3.47
CA GLU A 140 13.42 17.84 -3.08
C GLU A 140 13.52 18.39 -1.66
N ILE A 141 14.05 17.59 -0.73
CA ILE A 141 14.19 17.93 0.69
C ILE A 141 15.65 17.78 1.09
N ASP A 142 16.23 18.84 1.66
CA ASP A 142 17.61 18.81 2.09
C ASP A 142 17.85 17.74 3.17
N GLY A 143 18.84 16.87 2.92
CA GLY A 143 19.19 15.78 3.84
C GLY A 143 18.27 14.57 3.82
N VAL A 144 17.25 14.57 2.97
CA VAL A 144 16.31 13.45 2.78
C VAL A 144 16.34 13.02 1.32
N SER A 145 16.51 11.73 1.06
CA SER A 145 16.26 11.17 -0.26
C SER A 145 14.78 10.89 -0.42
N THR A 146 14.20 11.28 -1.54
CA THR A 146 12.79 11.02 -1.82
C THR A 146 12.65 10.05 -2.98
N VAL A 147 11.66 9.20 -2.91
CA VAL A 147 11.34 8.24 -3.96
C VAL A 147 9.86 8.30 -4.30
N MET A 148 9.57 8.34 -5.59
CA MET A 148 8.22 8.20 -6.12
C MET A 148 8.12 6.92 -6.92
N VAL A 149 7.15 6.08 -6.59
CA VAL A 149 6.75 4.98 -7.45
C VAL A 149 5.59 5.46 -8.32
N SER A 150 5.78 5.45 -9.64
CA SER A 150 4.77 5.94 -10.57
C SER A 150 3.59 5.00 -10.64
N HIS A 151 2.42 5.53 -10.40
CA HIS A 151 1.15 4.80 -10.52
C HIS A 151 0.47 5.02 -11.87
N TYR A 152 0.92 6.00 -12.65
CA TYR A 152 0.23 6.41 -13.87
C TYR A 152 0.24 5.33 -14.95
N GLY A 153 1.40 4.78 -15.30
CA GLY A 153 1.54 3.83 -16.41
C GLY A 153 0.78 2.52 -16.16
N VAL A 154 0.95 1.95 -15.00
CA VAL A 154 0.27 0.70 -14.63
C VAL A 154 -1.25 0.90 -14.54
N SER A 155 -1.71 2.06 -14.07
CA SER A 155 -3.13 2.42 -14.02
C SER A 155 -3.70 2.67 -15.42
N TYR A 156 -2.92 3.29 -16.32
CA TYR A 156 -3.28 3.41 -17.72
C TYR A 156 -3.50 2.03 -18.36
N LEU A 157 -2.57 1.10 -18.14
CA LEU A 157 -2.69 -0.27 -18.64
C LEU A 157 -3.93 -0.97 -18.06
N ALA A 158 -4.19 -0.81 -16.76
CA ALA A 158 -5.40 -1.32 -16.12
C ALA A 158 -6.69 -0.73 -16.72
N GLY A 159 -6.67 0.56 -17.05
CA GLY A 159 -7.75 1.25 -17.74
C GLY A 159 -8.03 0.68 -19.13
N VAL A 160 -6.98 0.38 -19.92
CA VAL A 160 -7.12 -0.33 -21.21
C VAL A 160 -7.70 -1.72 -21.00
N MET A 161 -7.18 -2.49 -20.06
CA MET A 161 -7.61 -3.86 -19.80
C MET A 161 -9.04 -3.95 -19.26
N SER A 162 -9.58 -2.85 -18.71
CA SER A 162 -10.96 -2.76 -18.23
C SER A 162 -11.97 -2.32 -19.30
N GLN A 163 -11.56 -2.15 -20.56
CA GLN A 163 -12.47 -1.79 -21.65
C GLN A 163 -13.55 -2.87 -21.85
N GLY A 164 -14.77 -2.44 -22.15
CA GLY A 164 -15.93 -3.35 -22.28
C GLY A 164 -16.75 -3.50 -21.00
N PHE A 165 -16.29 -2.97 -19.88
CA PHE A 165 -17.04 -2.86 -18.63
C PHE A 165 -17.31 -1.38 -18.31
N ASP A 166 -18.42 -1.07 -17.68
CA ASP A 166 -18.48 0.16 -16.89
C ASP A 166 -17.44 0.06 -15.77
N ALA A 167 -16.91 1.18 -15.32
CA ALA A 167 -15.87 1.17 -14.30
C ALA A 167 -16.23 2.06 -13.12
N LEU A 168 -15.93 1.55 -11.93
CA LEU A 168 -15.96 2.30 -10.69
C LEU A 168 -14.53 2.48 -10.20
N ILE A 169 -14.04 3.71 -10.18
CA ILE A 169 -12.86 4.07 -9.40
C ILE A 169 -13.33 4.37 -7.98
N LEU A 170 -12.96 3.51 -7.06
CA LEU A 170 -13.25 3.70 -5.64
C LEU A 170 -11.96 4.14 -4.96
N ALA A 171 -11.87 5.40 -4.57
CA ALA A 171 -10.66 5.99 -3.99
C ALA A 171 -10.84 6.27 -2.49
N ALA A 172 -9.76 6.20 -1.71
CA ALA A 172 -9.80 6.44 -0.28
C ALA A 172 -10.12 7.90 0.04
N ALA A 173 -9.39 8.83 -0.59
CA ALA A 173 -9.48 10.26 -0.34
C ALA A 173 -9.10 11.06 -1.59
N GLU A 174 -9.54 12.32 -1.65
CA GLU A 174 -9.10 13.29 -2.64
C GLU A 174 -7.73 13.89 -2.28
N GLY A 175 -6.95 14.30 -3.29
CA GLY A 175 -5.70 15.06 -3.09
C GLY A 175 -4.48 14.23 -2.67
N VAL A 176 -4.58 12.91 -2.63
CA VAL A 176 -3.41 12.03 -2.40
C VAL A 176 -2.68 11.83 -3.73
N PRO A 177 -1.40 12.23 -3.85
CA PRO A 177 -0.70 12.27 -5.14
C PRO A 177 -0.68 10.95 -5.92
N THR A 178 -0.48 9.82 -5.25
CA THR A 178 -0.47 8.48 -5.87
C THR A 178 -1.85 8.06 -6.36
N LEU A 179 -2.92 8.42 -5.62
CA LEU A 179 -4.29 8.19 -6.06
C LEU A 179 -4.63 9.05 -7.28
N GLU A 180 -4.22 10.33 -7.29
CA GLU A 180 -4.44 11.22 -8.42
C GLU A 180 -3.73 10.72 -9.69
N GLU A 181 -2.50 10.20 -9.57
CA GLU A 181 -1.80 9.57 -10.70
C GLU A 181 -2.54 8.32 -11.20
N SER A 182 -3.03 7.48 -10.28
CA SER A 182 -3.77 6.27 -10.60
C SER A 182 -5.08 6.60 -11.31
N ILE A 183 -5.83 7.56 -10.78
CA ILE A 183 -7.10 8.02 -11.36
C ILE A 183 -6.86 8.58 -12.76
N ALA A 184 -5.85 9.46 -12.92
CA ALA A 184 -5.53 10.08 -14.20
C ALA A 184 -5.13 9.04 -15.26
N GLY A 185 -4.23 8.11 -14.92
CA GLY A 185 -3.79 7.06 -15.85
C GLY A 185 -4.97 6.20 -16.30
N PHE A 186 -5.78 5.74 -15.36
CA PHE A 186 -6.94 4.89 -15.66
C PHE A 186 -7.97 5.63 -16.53
N GLN A 187 -8.30 6.86 -16.20
CA GLN A 187 -9.26 7.67 -16.96
C GLN A 187 -8.75 8.04 -18.35
N ASP A 188 -7.47 8.40 -18.49
CA ASP A 188 -6.86 8.74 -19.78
C ASP A 188 -6.95 7.56 -20.77
N ALA A 189 -6.66 6.34 -20.29
CA ALA A 189 -6.80 5.13 -21.09
C ALA A 189 -8.26 4.89 -21.50
N ARG A 190 -9.18 4.98 -20.55
CA ARG A 190 -10.61 4.75 -20.81
C ARG A 190 -11.19 5.77 -21.78
N ASN A 191 -10.79 7.04 -21.66
CA ASN A 191 -11.20 8.10 -22.57
C ASN A 191 -10.63 7.89 -23.98
N LYS A 192 -9.37 7.48 -24.08
CA LYS A 192 -8.70 7.24 -25.38
C LYS A 192 -9.36 6.12 -26.17
N TYR A 193 -9.72 5.04 -25.50
CA TYR A 193 -10.28 3.85 -26.11
C TYR A 193 -11.82 3.76 -26.00
N ALA A 194 -12.47 4.87 -25.63
CA ALA A 194 -13.93 4.93 -25.53
C ALA A 194 -14.59 4.53 -26.86
N GLY A 195 -15.41 3.49 -26.82
CA GLY A 195 -16.17 3.01 -27.97
C GLY A 195 -15.42 2.05 -28.92
N GLU A 196 -14.12 1.79 -28.73
CA GLU A 196 -13.40 0.85 -29.60
C GLU A 196 -13.83 -0.60 -29.42
N TYR A 197 -14.26 -0.98 -28.22
CA TYR A 197 -14.49 -2.38 -27.86
C TYR A 197 -15.93 -2.89 -28.06
N LEU A 198 -16.96 -2.03 -28.05
CA LEU A 198 -18.37 -2.47 -28.19
C LEU A 198 -19.21 -1.57 -29.06
N GLY A 199 -18.67 -0.43 -29.52
CA GLY A 199 -19.50 0.62 -30.16
C GLY A 199 -20.41 1.36 -29.18
N PHE A 200 -20.32 1.04 -27.86
CA PHE A 200 -21.02 1.75 -26.79
C PHE A 200 -19.98 2.38 -25.85
N PRO A 201 -20.15 3.64 -25.44
CA PRO A 201 -19.28 4.26 -24.46
C PRO A 201 -19.48 3.58 -23.09
N CYS A 202 -18.45 2.93 -22.58
CA CYS A 202 -18.43 2.44 -21.20
C CYS A 202 -18.22 3.62 -20.25
N GLN A 203 -19.05 3.73 -19.22
CA GLN A 203 -18.97 4.81 -18.25
C GLN A 203 -17.84 4.58 -17.24
N THR A 204 -17.31 5.66 -16.70
CA THR A 204 -16.36 5.62 -15.57
C THR A 204 -16.88 6.53 -14.47
N THR A 205 -17.12 5.96 -13.31
CA THR A 205 -17.57 6.66 -12.11
C THR A 205 -16.42 6.75 -11.12
N LEU A 206 -16.24 7.90 -10.49
CA LEU A 206 -15.29 8.09 -9.37
C LEU A 206 -16.07 8.34 -8.09
N HIS A 207 -15.67 7.65 -7.03
CA HIS A 207 -16.21 7.84 -5.69
C HIS A 207 -15.11 7.80 -4.65
N TYR A 208 -15.13 8.75 -3.71
CA TYR A 208 -14.23 8.78 -2.56
C TYR A 208 -14.92 8.22 -1.32
N LEU A 209 -14.24 7.36 -0.56
CA LEU A 209 -14.79 6.73 0.66
C LEU A 209 -14.88 7.70 1.84
N ALA A 210 -13.96 8.66 1.89
CA ALA A 210 -13.88 9.66 2.95
C ALA A 210 -13.32 10.98 2.43
N ASP A 211 -13.42 12.02 3.26
CA ASP A 211 -12.82 13.32 2.98
C ASP A 211 -11.30 13.37 3.27
N GLY A 212 -10.76 12.36 3.95
CA GLY A 212 -9.37 12.25 4.35
C GLY A 212 -8.82 10.82 4.27
N GLU A 213 -7.58 10.64 4.72
CA GLU A 213 -6.84 9.37 4.61
C GLU A 213 -7.45 8.21 5.42
N GLU A 214 -8.42 8.47 6.30
CA GLU A 214 -9.18 7.41 6.99
C GLU A 214 -9.87 6.46 6.02
N GLY A 215 -10.15 6.89 4.78
CA GLY A 215 -10.68 6.05 3.72
C GLY A 215 -9.85 4.80 3.42
N PHE A 216 -8.55 4.81 3.72
CA PHE A 216 -7.69 3.62 3.59
C PHE A 216 -7.98 2.53 4.63
N ALA A 217 -8.68 2.84 5.72
CA ALA A 217 -8.95 1.94 6.85
C ALA A 217 -10.44 1.75 7.16
N MET A 218 -11.33 1.87 6.16
CA MET A 218 -12.79 1.80 6.30
C MET A 218 -13.43 0.59 5.57
N PRO A 219 -13.03 -0.67 5.85
CA PRO A 219 -13.52 -1.83 5.10
C PRO A 219 -15.03 -2.03 5.19
N ASN A 220 -15.66 -1.66 6.31
CA ASN A 220 -17.11 -1.75 6.44
C ASN A 220 -17.87 -0.71 5.60
N SER A 221 -17.28 0.47 5.38
CA SER A 221 -17.88 1.47 4.48
C SER A 221 -17.75 1.03 3.03
N ALA A 222 -16.59 0.51 2.62
CA ALA A 222 -16.40 -0.07 1.31
C ALA A 222 -17.36 -1.23 1.04
N TYR A 223 -17.52 -2.15 2.01
CA TYR A 223 -18.50 -3.24 1.93
C TYR A 223 -19.92 -2.74 1.66
N ARG A 224 -20.39 -1.80 2.49
CA ARG A 224 -21.75 -1.26 2.37
C ARG A 224 -21.94 -0.55 1.03
N TYR A 225 -20.99 0.28 0.61
CA TYR A 225 -21.08 1.01 -0.64
C TYR A 225 -21.24 0.09 -1.85
N ILE A 226 -20.43 -0.98 -1.94
CA ILE A 226 -20.52 -1.94 -3.05
C ILE A 226 -21.81 -2.76 -2.97
N THR A 227 -22.23 -3.20 -1.76
CA THR A 227 -23.46 -3.96 -1.59
C THR A 227 -24.68 -3.13 -1.99
N GLU A 228 -24.81 -1.90 -1.52
CA GLU A 228 -25.91 -1.00 -1.86
C GLU A 228 -25.95 -0.67 -3.35
N ARG A 229 -24.78 -0.53 -3.98
CA ARG A 229 -24.66 -0.29 -5.42
C ARG A 229 -25.11 -1.50 -6.23
N SER A 230 -24.74 -2.72 -5.83
CA SER A 230 -25.13 -3.95 -6.50
C SER A 230 -26.63 -4.25 -6.33
N ASP A 231 -27.21 -4.01 -5.16
CA ASP A 231 -28.62 -4.23 -4.86
C ASP A 231 -29.55 -3.31 -5.68
N ASN A 232 -29.05 -2.13 -6.05
CA ASN A 232 -29.79 -1.14 -6.84
C ASN A 232 -29.65 -1.31 -8.36
N ALA A 233 -28.80 -2.22 -8.84
CA ALA A 233 -28.55 -2.46 -10.25
C ALA A 233 -29.14 -3.82 -10.68
N PHE A 234 -30.00 -3.83 -11.72
CA PHE A 234 -30.61 -5.05 -12.23
C PHE A 234 -29.58 -6.00 -12.86
N ASP A 235 -28.52 -5.47 -13.47
CA ASP A 235 -27.39 -6.22 -14.04
C ASP A 235 -26.11 -5.46 -13.67
N TYR A 236 -25.63 -5.66 -12.44
CA TYR A 236 -24.41 -5.00 -11.99
C TYR A 236 -23.18 -5.67 -12.60
N ASN A 237 -22.74 -5.10 -13.72
CA ASN A 237 -21.57 -5.53 -14.49
C ASN A 237 -20.55 -4.39 -14.58
N GLU A 238 -19.70 -4.29 -13.58
CA GLU A 238 -18.76 -3.19 -13.43
C GLU A 238 -17.36 -3.71 -13.09
N MET A 239 -16.34 -3.05 -13.63
CA MET A 239 -14.95 -3.27 -13.22
C MET A 239 -14.59 -2.27 -12.12
N ILE A 240 -14.43 -2.75 -10.90
CA ILE A 240 -14.08 -1.93 -9.74
C ILE A 240 -12.56 -1.77 -9.68
N TYR A 241 -12.09 -0.52 -9.70
CA TYR A 241 -10.69 -0.16 -9.48
C TYR A 241 -10.55 0.44 -8.07
N PRO A 242 -10.14 -0.35 -7.05
CA PRO A 242 -10.20 0.03 -5.64
C PRO A 242 -8.87 0.63 -5.16
N LEU A 243 -8.76 1.94 -5.19
CA LEU A 243 -7.63 2.73 -4.69
C LEU A 243 -7.82 3.07 -3.20
N ILE A 244 -7.98 2.07 -2.34
CA ILE A 244 -8.49 2.21 -0.96
C ILE A 244 -7.68 1.45 0.11
N GLY A 245 -6.48 0.99 -0.22
CA GLY A 245 -5.60 0.29 0.72
C GLY A 245 -6.31 -0.84 1.48
N GLY A 246 -6.20 -0.90 2.81
CA GLY A 246 -6.80 -1.93 3.64
C GLY A 246 -8.33 -2.05 3.55
N SER A 247 -9.01 -0.99 3.10
CA SER A 247 -10.47 -1.01 2.86
C SER A 247 -10.89 -1.95 1.74
N ILE A 248 -9.96 -2.41 0.87
CA ILE A 248 -10.21 -3.37 -0.22
C ILE A 248 -10.82 -4.70 0.29
N THR A 249 -10.52 -5.08 1.51
CA THR A 249 -11.11 -6.29 2.13
C THR A 249 -12.63 -6.22 2.22
N GLY A 250 -13.19 -5.02 2.35
CA GLY A 250 -14.62 -4.79 2.31
C GLY A 250 -15.23 -5.03 0.94
N VAL A 251 -14.55 -4.60 -0.14
CA VAL A 251 -14.98 -4.87 -1.52
C VAL A 251 -14.96 -6.37 -1.81
N ILE A 252 -13.84 -7.05 -1.49
CA ILE A 252 -13.71 -8.50 -1.68
C ILE A 252 -14.83 -9.25 -0.97
N ARG A 253 -15.12 -8.89 0.28
CA ARG A 253 -16.21 -9.50 1.06
C ARG A 253 -17.56 -9.27 0.38
N SER A 254 -17.88 -8.04 -0.04
CA SER A 254 -19.14 -7.74 -0.72
C SER A 254 -19.31 -8.55 -2.01
N LEU A 255 -18.25 -8.66 -2.81
CA LEU A 255 -18.28 -9.45 -4.05
C LEU A 255 -18.42 -10.96 -3.80
N ASN A 256 -17.88 -11.47 -2.71
CA ASN A 256 -17.97 -12.88 -2.36
C ASN A 256 -19.32 -13.23 -1.69
N ASP A 257 -19.93 -12.27 -0.96
CA ASP A 257 -21.23 -12.46 -0.29
C ASP A 257 -22.41 -12.31 -1.27
N ASN A 258 -22.20 -11.69 -2.44
CA ASN A 258 -23.24 -11.37 -3.41
C ASN A 258 -23.10 -12.22 -4.68
N ASP A 259 -23.83 -13.35 -4.72
CA ASP A 259 -23.79 -14.29 -5.83
C ASP A 259 -24.44 -13.79 -7.12
N PHE A 260 -25.23 -12.70 -7.05
CA PHE A 260 -25.99 -12.16 -8.19
C PHE A 260 -25.26 -11.11 -9.01
N THR A 261 -24.09 -10.67 -8.57
CA THR A 261 -23.30 -9.67 -9.32
C THR A 261 -22.34 -10.31 -10.31
N THR A 262 -22.22 -9.71 -11.49
CA THR A 262 -21.17 -10.00 -12.49
C THR A 262 -19.98 -9.05 -12.36
N ALA A 263 -19.98 -8.14 -11.37
CA ALA A 263 -18.90 -7.20 -11.14
C ALA A 263 -17.56 -7.88 -10.88
N LEU A 264 -16.53 -7.30 -11.43
CA LEU A 264 -15.14 -7.70 -11.29
C LEU A 264 -14.38 -6.64 -10.49
N MET A 265 -13.26 -7.03 -9.89
CA MET A 265 -12.38 -6.11 -9.19
C MET A 265 -10.95 -6.26 -9.68
N ILE A 266 -10.28 -5.14 -9.90
CA ILE A 266 -8.83 -5.10 -10.11
C ILE A 266 -8.16 -5.27 -8.75
N GLY A 267 -7.26 -6.23 -8.60
CA GLY A 267 -6.42 -6.32 -7.40
C GLY A 267 -5.48 -5.13 -7.30
N MET A 268 -5.13 -4.70 -6.09
CA MET A 268 -4.27 -3.53 -5.87
C MET A 268 -3.11 -3.83 -4.94
N ASP A 269 -2.02 -3.10 -5.15
CA ASP A 269 -0.77 -3.05 -4.41
C ASP A 269 0.04 -4.35 -4.49
N VAL A 270 -0.58 -5.50 -4.30
CA VAL A 270 0.05 -6.82 -4.33
C VAL A 270 -0.70 -7.77 -5.25
N ASP A 271 -0.10 -8.92 -5.57
CA ASP A 271 -0.81 -9.99 -6.27
C ASP A 271 -1.96 -10.53 -5.41
N MET A 272 -3.17 -10.26 -5.85
CA MET A 272 -4.41 -10.70 -5.20
C MET A 272 -5.03 -11.94 -5.86
N THR A 273 -4.31 -12.62 -6.75
CA THR A 273 -4.77 -13.88 -7.35
C THR A 273 -5.14 -14.88 -6.23
N GLY A 274 -6.28 -15.53 -6.36
CA GLY A 274 -6.75 -16.47 -5.33
C GLY A 274 -7.50 -15.87 -4.13
N ARG A 275 -7.57 -14.55 -3.97
CA ARG A 275 -8.39 -13.93 -2.92
C ARG A 275 -9.87 -13.88 -3.27
N SER A 276 -10.20 -13.79 -4.57
CA SER A 276 -11.54 -13.90 -5.09
C SER A 276 -11.50 -14.37 -6.55
N SER A 277 -12.49 -15.18 -6.96
CA SER A 277 -12.68 -15.56 -8.35
C SER A 277 -13.07 -14.38 -9.26
N ARG A 278 -13.33 -13.21 -8.65
CA ARG A 278 -13.73 -11.99 -9.35
C ARG A 278 -12.56 -11.03 -9.62
N ILE A 279 -11.32 -11.47 -9.41
CA ILE A 279 -10.11 -10.69 -9.67
C ILE A 279 -9.42 -11.23 -10.92
N PRO A 280 -9.60 -10.59 -12.10
CA PRO A 280 -8.98 -11.04 -13.35
C PRO A 280 -7.48 -10.73 -13.42
N PHE A 281 -7.06 -9.65 -12.79
CA PHE A 281 -5.67 -9.22 -12.71
C PHE A 281 -5.48 -8.27 -11.52
N SER A 282 -4.23 -8.09 -11.13
CA SER A 282 -3.83 -7.18 -10.05
C SER A 282 -2.81 -6.16 -10.55
N VAL A 283 -3.01 -4.90 -10.20
CA VAL A 283 -1.97 -3.86 -10.25
C VAL A 283 -1.05 -4.08 -9.06
N VAL A 284 0.23 -4.30 -9.31
CA VAL A 284 1.22 -4.54 -8.25
C VAL A 284 2.19 -3.37 -8.16
N ILE A 285 2.44 -2.93 -6.93
CA ILE A 285 3.37 -1.85 -6.58
C ILE A 285 4.45 -2.46 -5.70
N ARG A 286 5.66 -2.63 -6.23
CA ARG A 286 6.75 -3.31 -5.55
C ARG A 286 7.60 -2.34 -4.73
N ILE A 287 6.97 -1.70 -3.76
CA ILE A 287 7.66 -0.72 -2.90
C ILE A 287 8.74 -1.39 -2.05
N GLY A 288 8.52 -2.63 -1.62
CA GLY A 288 9.50 -3.42 -0.88
C GLY A 288 10.78 -3.67 -1.68
N ASP A 289 10.67 -3.95 -2.98
CA ASP A 289 11.84 -4.10 -3.87
C ASP A 289 12.60 -2.78 -4.05
N VAL A 290 11.89 -1.66 -4.17
CA VAL A 290 12.48 -0.32 -4.27
C VAL A 290 13.25 0.01 -3.00
N VAL A 291 12.64 -0.19 -1.83
CA VAL A 291 13.29 0.02 -0.52
C VAL A 291 14.52 -0.86 -0.37
N LYS A 292 14.40 -2.14 -0.68
CA LYS A 292 15.52 -3.08 -0.59
C LYS A 292 16.69 -2.65 -1.48
N ARG A 293 16.42 -2.05 -2.66
CA ARG A 293 17.45 -1.48 -3.54
C ARG A 293 18.21 -0.35 -2.85
N TYR A 294 17.51 0.61 -2.25
CA TYR A 294 18.12 1.71 -1.49
C TYR A 294 18.94 1.19 -0.31
N LEU A 295 18.42 0.23 0.44
CA LEU A 295 19.13 -0.36 1.58
C LEU A 295 20.39 -1.11 1.16
N ASN A 296 20.37 -1.82 0.02
CA ASN A 296 21.55 -2.46 -0.55
C ASN A 296 22.60 -1.44 -1.00
N ASP A 297 22.18 -0.30 -1.55
CA ASP A 297 23.07 0.79 -1.91
C ASP A 297 23.72 1.43 -0.67
N TRP A 298 22.93 1.61 0.40
CA TRP A 298 23.44 2.13 1.65
C TRP A 298 24.52 1.24 2.26
N ILE A 299 24.28 -0.07 2.42
CA ILE A 299 25.26 -0.98 3.03
C ILE A 299 26.51 -1.15 2.17
N ALA A 300 26.38 -0.96 0.85
CA ALA A 300 27.50 -0.94 -0.09
C ALA A 300 28.24 0.41 -0.12
N GLY A 301 27.85 1.39 0.69
CA GLY A 301 28.46 2.73 0.73
C GLY A 301 28.16 3.59 -0.49
N ARG A 302 27.19 3.22 -1.33
CA ARG A 302 26.78 4.03 -2.49
C ARG A 302 25.91 5.19 -2.04
N GLU A 303 26.06 6.34 -2.69
CA GLU A 303 25.22 7.51 -2.43
C GLU A 303 23.81 7.28 -3.00
N TRP A 304 22.82 7.81 -2.27
CA TRP A 304 21.45 7.86 -2.75
C TRP A 304 21.22 9.13 -3.58
N PRO A 305 20.45 9.07 -4.67
CA PRO A 305 20.00 10.28 -5.34
C PRO A 305 19.11 11.10 -4.41
N LYS A 306 19.09 12.43 -4.61
CA LYS A 306 18.19 13.30 -3.85
C LYS A 306 16.73 12.97 -4.07
N HIS A 307 16.39 12.71 -5.34
CA HIS A 307 15.07 12.28 -5.77
C HIS A 307 15.20 11.24 -6.88
N GLN A 308 14.34 10.23 -6.85
CA GLN A 308 14.26 9.23 -7.92
C GLN A 308 12.81 8.77 -8.10
N ARG A 309 12.43 8.57 -9.37
CA ARG A 309 11.15 8.00 -9.76
C ARG A 309 11.38 6.61 -10.35
N PHE A 310 10.53 5.67 -9.99
CA PHE A 310 10.49 4.32 -10.51
C PHE A 310 9.11 4.06 -11.10
N GLY A 311 9.04 3.27 -12.15
CA GLY A 311 7.79 2.92 -12.78
C GLY A 311 7.82 1.51 -13.37
N MET A 312 7.03 1.31 -14.40
CA MET A 312 6.92 0.03 -15.10
C MET A 312 8.26 -0.38 -15.75
N ARG A 313 9.05 0.58 -16.27
CA ARG A 313 10.35 0.27 -16.91
C ARG A 313 11.37 -0.26 -15.94
N GLU A 314 11.39 0.23 -14.72
CA GLU A 314 12.27 -0.24 -13.64
C GLU A 314 11.74 -1.49 -12.94
N GLY A 315 10.54 -1.93 -13.32
CA GLY A 315 9.85 -3.07 -12.71
C GLY A 315 9.27 -2.78 -11.33
N ALA A 316 9.15 -1.50 -10.95
CA ALA A 316 8.55 -1.10 -9.68
C ALA A 316 7.02 -1.24 -9.69
N THR A 317 6.40 -1.16 -10.86
CA THR A 317 4.97 -1.44 -11.02
C THR A 317 4.73 -2.38 -12.20
N ASP A 318 3.71 -3.21 -12.12
CA ASP A 318 3.32 -4.13 -13.20
C ASP A 318 1.88 -4.63 -12.99
N ILE A 319 1.40 -5.44 -13.93
CA ILE A 319 0.14 -6.18 -13.79
C ILE A 319 0.43 -7.66 -13.69
N VAL A 320 -0.17 -8.32 -12.69
CA VAL A 320 -0.20 -9.78 -12.57
C VAL A 320 -1.59 -10.27 -12.96
N ILE A 321 -1.62 -11.14 -13.97
CA ILE A 321 -2.88 -11.71 -14.50
C ILE A 321 -3.21 -12.98 -13.75
N THR A 322 -4.46 -13.11 -13.28
CA THR A 322 -4.93 -14.30 -12.58
C THR A 322 -4.99 -15.49 -13.53
N PRO A 323 -4.20 -16.53 -13.30
CA PRO A 323 -4.26 -17.75 -14.12
C PRO A 323 -5.65 -18.39 -14.06
N HIS A 324 -6.19 -18.78 -15.21
CA HIS A 324 -7.48 -19.50 -15.30
C HIS A 324 -8.69 -18.74 -14.76
N PHE A 325 -8.62 -17.40 -14.73
CA PHE A 325 -9.69 -16.54 -14.21
C PHE A 325 -11.09 -16.91 -14.74
N LEU A 326 -11.22 -17.23 -16.04
CA LEU A 326 -12.51 -17.39 -16.72
C LEU A 326 -13.15 -18.79 -16.61
N GLN A 327 -12.55 -19.73 -15.91
CA GLN A 327 -13.08 -21.11 -15.91
C GLN A 327 -14.42 -21.27 -15.19
N ASN A 328 -14.89 -20.29 -14.42
CA ASN A 328 -16.05 -20.40 -13.53
C ASN A 328 -17.00 -19.20 -13.54
N LEU A 329 -16.87 -18.23 -14.45
CA LEU A 329 -17.73 -17.05 -14.50
C LEU A 329 -18.56 -17.00 -15.77
N ASP A 330 -19.88 -16.89 -15.61
CA ASP A 330 -20.80 -16.49 -16.68
C ASP A 330 -20.64 -14.99 -16.97
N LEU A 331 -19.60 -14.61 -17.70
CA LEU A 331 -19.45 -13.26 -18.20
C LEU A 331 -20.36 -13.06 -19.41
N TRP A 332 -21.08 -11.93 -19.44
CA TRP A 332 -21.97 -11.56 -20.54
C TRP A 332 -21.24 -11.37 -21.87
N ASP A 333 -20.00 -10.96 -21.82
CA ASP A 333 -19.19 -10.69 -23.00
C ASP A 333 -18.34 -11.89 -23.38
N GLU A 334 -18.64 -12.50 -24.51
CA GLU A 334 -17.90 -13.67 -25.03
C GLU A 334 -16.40 -13.40 -25.22
N ARG A 335 -16.00 -12.14 -25.43
CA ARG A 335 -14.58 -11.77 -25.60
C ARG A 335 -13.76 -12.01 -24.34
N TYR A 336 -14.35 -11.80 -23.15
CA TYR A 336 -13.70 -12.06 -21.86
C TYR A 336 -13.82 -13.52 -21.39
N ARG A 337 -14.55 -14.35 -22.17
CA ARG A 337 -14.57 -15.81 -21.95
C ARG A 337 -13.31 -16.51 -22.50
N GLU A 338 -12.54 -15.83 -23.35
CA GLU A 338 -11.25 -16.33 -23.81
C GLU A 338 -10.21 -16.23 -22.68
N PRO A 339 -9.58 -17.35 -22.24
CA PRO A 339 -8.68 -17.35 -21.08
C PRO A 339 -7.48 -16.40 -21.18
N ASP A 340 -7.13 -15.99 -22.38
CA ASP A 340 -5.97 -15.17 -22.70
C ASP A 340 -6.31 -13.71 -23.09
N THR A 341 -7.59 -13.27 -22.98
CA THR A 341 -7.96 -11.90 -23.37
C THR A 341 -7.19 -10.84 -22.60
N PHE A 342 -7.14 -10.94 -21.28
CA PHE A 342 -6.39 -10.00 -20.47
C PHE A 342 -4.90 -10.06 -20.75
N GLN A 343 -4.33 -11.25 -21.00
CA GLN A 343 -2.94 -11.42 -21.39
C GLN A 343 -2.63 -10.72 -22.73
N LYS A 344 -3.49 -10.87 -23.73
CA LYS A 344 -3.35 -10.21 -25.04
C LYS A 344 -3.38 -8.68 -24.90
N LEU A 345 -4.32 -8.14 -24.12
CA LEU A 345 -4.40 -6.70 -23.86
C LEU A 345 -3.16 -6.18 -23.16
N TYR A 346 -2.69 -6.90 -22.14
CA TYR A 346 -1.46 -6.57 -21.43
C TYR A 346 -0.26 -6.50 -22.39
N GLU A 347 -0.02 -7.53 -23.19
CA GLU A 347 1.10 -7.58 -24.13
C GLU A 347 1.05 -6.51 -25.20
N GLN A 348 -0.16 -6.22 -25.70
CA GLN A 348 -0.37 -5.22 -26.75
C GLN A 348 -0.14 -3.79 -26.25
N TYR A 349 -0.52 -3.46 -25.02
CA TYR A 349 -0.56 -2.08 -24.54
C TYR A 349 0.48 -1.73 -23.46
N LYS A 350 1.24 -2.70 -22.98
CA LYS A 350 2.27 -2.46 -21.95
C LYS A 350 3.29 -1.40 -22.36
N GLU A 351 3.83 -1.47 -23.58
CA GLU A 351 4.83 -0.52 -24.06
C GLU A 351 4.24 0.88 -24.27
N GLU A 352 2.98 0.96 -24.66
CA GLU A 352 2.26 2.23 -24.74
C GLU A 352 2.09 2.86 -23.36
N ALA A 353 1.70 2.09 -22.36
CA ALA A 353 1.55 2.55 -20.98
C ALA A 353 2.87 3.12 -20.42
N MET A 354 3.98 2.40 -20.61
CA MET A 354 5.32 2.88 -20.27
C MET A 354 5.67 4.21 -20.98
N THR A 355 5.33 4.32 -22.27
CA THR A 355 5.57 5.55 -23.05
C THR A 355 4.77 6.75 -22.53
N TYR A 356 3.55 6.53 -22.04
CA TYR A 356 2.76 7.59 -21.41
C TYR A 356 3.28 7.95 -20.02
N GLU A 357 3.73 6.98 -19.26
CA GLU A 357 4.36 7.19 -17.95
C GLU A 357 5.63 8.04 -18.05
N ASP A 358 6.50 7.76 -19.03
CA ASP A 358 7.76 8.49 -19.27
C ASP A 358 7.56 9.99 -19.57
N LYS A 359 6.35 10.43 -19.86
CA LYS A 359 6.02 11.82 -20.19
C LYS A 359 5.50 12.61 -18.98
N ARG A 360 5.35 11.95 -17.85
CA ARG A 360 4.85 12.54 -16.59
C ARG A 360 5.98 12.83 -15.63
#